data_7f849648f1156eebe340558c269c43a6
#
_entry.id   7f849648f1156eebe340558c269c43a6
#
_cell.length_a   1.000
_cell.length_b   1.000
_cell.length_c   1.000
_cell.angle_alpha   90.00
_cell.angle_beta   90.00
_cell.angle_gamma   90.00
#
_symmetry.space_group_name_H-M   'P 1'
#
loop_
_entity.id
_entity.type
_entity.pdbx_description
1 polymer ?
#
loop_
_entity_poly.entity_id
_entity_poly.type
_entity_poly.pdbx_seq_one_letter_code
_entity_poly.pdbx_strand_id
1 'polypeptide(L)'
;ESFALVTGAMKIDPADPTDPIRRQVIPTGREQQAFTAMMEDSLAEDRHSPVPGLVHRYPDRVLMLVTTQCASYCRYCTRSRIVGDATQNFNRKEHEAQLEYLRRTPQVRDVLISGGDGLTLAPKLFESILRGLREIPHIEIIRIGSRVPVFLPQRIDDELCAMLEQYHPLWINLHFNHPNEITPEVSRAVDR
;
A
#
# COMPACT_ATOMS: atom_id res chain seq x y z
N GLU A 1 6.21 -9.09 19.11
CA GLU A 1 4.79 -9.57 19.10
C GLU A 1 4.13 -9.34 17.73
N SER A 2 4.25 -8.17 17.12
CA SER A 2 3.69 -7.88 15.78
C SER A 2 4.24 -8.82 14.69
N PHE A 3 5.49 -9.20 14.78
CA PHE A 3 6.15 -10.08 13.80
C PHE A 3 5.58 -11.51 13.82
N ALA A 4 5.30 -12.05 15.02
CA ALA A 4 4.71 -13.38 15.16
C ALA A 4 3.29 -13.47 14.59
N LEU A 5 2.50 -12.39 14.69
CA LEU A 5 1.15 -12.29 14.10
C LEU A 5 1.20 -12.27 12.55
N VAL A 6 2.13 -11.50 11.99
CA VAL A 6 2.26 -11.33 10.53
C VAL A 6 2.78 -12.60 9.85
N THR A 7 3.65 -13.37 10.52
CA THR A 7 4.22 -14.61 9.94
C THR A 7 3.42 -15.87 10.27
N GLY A 8 2.44 -15.80 11.18
CA GLY A 8 1.67 -16.95 11.64
C GLY A 8 0.84 -17.65 10.55
N ALA A 9 0.43 -16.91 9.52
CA ALA A 9 -0.30 -17.49 8.38
C ALA A 9 0.63 -18.03 7.28
N MET A 10 1.87 -17.59 7.21
CA MET A 10 2.82 -17.97 6.17
C MET A 10 3.68 -19.16 6.62
N LYS A 11 4.03 -20.00 5.65
CA LYS A 11 4.99 -21.09 5.84
C LYS A 11 6.42 -20.53 5.84
N ILE A 12 6.85 -20.02 6.99
CA ILE A 12 8.20 -19.50 7.20
C ILE A 12 9.00 -20.46 8.08
N ASP A 13 10.24 -20.73 7.71
CA ASP A 13 11.23 -21.33 8.61
C ASP A 13 12.13 -20.23 9.19
N PRO A 14 11.92 -19.84 10.46
CA PRO A 14 12.71 -18.78 11.08
C PRO A 14 14.17 -19.17 11.32
N ALA A 15 14.49 -20.47 11.33
CA ALA A 15 15.85 -20.97 11.51
C ALA A 15 16.64 -21.02 10.19
N ASP A 16 15.97 -21.11 9.04
CA ASP A 16 16.61 -21.13 7.73
C ASP A 16 16.89 -19.71 7.23
N PRO A 17 18.15 -19.26 7.14
CA PRO A 17 18.49 -17.95 6.59
C PRO A 17 18.20 -17.82 5.09
N THR A 18 17.94 -18.91 4.38
CA THR A 18 17.62 -18.94 2.95
C THR A 18 16.12 -18.99 2.68
N ASP A 19 15.29 -19.15 3.72
CA ASP A 19 13.83 -19.18 3.58
C ASP A 19 13.32 -17.95 2.79
N PRO A 20 12.54 -18.16 1.73
CA PRO A 20 12.14 -17.08 0.82
C PRO A 20 11.21 -16.05 1.47
N ILE A 21 10.40 -16.44 2.44
CA ILE A 21 9.51 -15.51 3.16
C ILE A 21 10.32 -14.71 4.19
N ARG A 22 11.17 -15.39 4.96
CA ARG A 22 12.09 -14.75 5.89
C ARG A 22 12.94 -13.67 5.21
N ARG A 23 13.49 -13.97 4.05
CA ARG A 23 14.34 -13.04 3.28
C ARG A 23 13.62 -11.81 2.77
N GLN A 24 12.30 -11.80 2.72
CA GLN A 24 11.52 -10.62 2.32
C GLN A 24 11.33 -9.61 3.44
N VAL A 25 11.30 -10.07 4.70
CA VAL A 25 10.81 -9.25 5.81
C VAL A 25 11.81 -9.11 6.97
N ILE A 26 12.79 -10.02 7.10
CA ILE A 26 13.81 -9.92 8.16
C ILE A 26 15.05 -9.21 7.59
N PRO A 27 15.36 -8.00 8.07
CA PRO A 27 16.53 -7.25 7.60
C PRO A 27 17.82 -7.92 8.04
N THR A 28 18.90 -7.59 7.34
CA THR A 28 20.26 -8.03 7.68
C THR A 28 21.16 -6.81 7.84
N GLY A 29 22.25 -6.94 8.64
CA GLY A 29 23.22 -5.85 8.80
C GLY A 29 23.88 -5.37 7.52
N ARG A 30 23.79 -6.16 6.43
CA ARG A 30 24.30 -5.75 5.10
C ARG A 30 23.50 -4.59 4.49
N GLU A 31 22.24 -4.41 4.89
CA GLU A 31 21.37 -3.33 4.39
C GLU A 31 21.78 -1.94 4.94
N GLN A 32 22.61 -1.92 5.98
CA GLN A 32 23.18 -0.67 6.52
C GLN A 32 24.44 -0.23 5.77
N GLN A 33 24.96 -1.06 4.85
CA GLN A 33 26.14 -0.74 4.06
C GLN A 33 25.73 0.17 2.89
N ALA A 34 26.13 1.44 2.96
CA ALA A 34 25.94 2.37 1.86
C ALA A 34 26.89 2.03 0.68
N PHE A 35 26.41 2.14 -0.53
CA PHE A 35 27.23 2.04 -1.76
C PHE A 35 26.80 3.11 -2.76
N THR A 36 27.71 3.48 -3.65
CA THR A 36 27.59 4.65 -4.54
C THR A 36 26.38 4.60 -5.49
N ALA A 37 25.80 3.43 -5.74
CA ALA A 37 24.63 3.27 -6.60
C ALA A 37 23.29 3.36 -5.85
N MET A 38 23.32 3.57 -4.52
CA MET A 38 22.07 3.75 -3.76
C MET A 38 21.40 5.07 -4.11
N MET A 39 20.11 5.00 -4.39
CA MET A 39 19.25 6.16 -4.63
C MET A 39 18.20 6.23 -3.52
N GLU A 40 18.11 7.36 -2.84
CA GLU A 40 17.13 7.59 -1.79
C GLU A 40 15.69 7.60 -2.35
N ASP A 41 15.49 8.32 -3.45
CA ASP A 41 14.23 8.33 -4.21
C ASP A 41 14.44 7.73 -5.60
N SER A 42 14.49 6.40 -5.66
CA SER A 42 14.73 5.65 -6.89
C SER A 42 13.62 5.81 -7.95
N LEU A 43 12.43 6.21 -7.54
CA LEU A 43 11.28 6.43 -8.42
C LEU A 43 11.07 7.89 -8.78
N ALA A 44 11.90 8.80 -8.24
CA ALA A 44 11.80 10.26 -8.41
C ALA A 44 10.39 10.80 -8.06
N GLU A 45 9.78 10.26 -7.01
CA GLU A 45 8.42 10.62 -6.59
C GLU A 45 8.33 12.06 -6.12
N ASP A 46 9.36 12.55 -5.43
CA ASP A 46 9.40 13.93 -4.91
C ASP A 46 9.32 14.97 -6.03
N ARG A 47 9.96 14.70 -7.18
CA ARG A 47 9.90 15.60 -8.34
C ARG A 47 8.53 15.70 -8.99
N HIS A 48 7.69 14.69 -8.76
CA HIS A 48 6.38 14.56 -9.38
C HIS A 48 5.25 14.74 -8.36
N SER A 49 5.54 15.26 -7.17
CA SER A 49 4.55 15.43 -6.09
C SER A 49 4.05 16.88 -6.05
N PRO A 50 2.93 17.20 -6.73
CA PRO A 50 2.35 18.54 -6.73
C PRO A 50 1.77 18.94 -5.37
N VAL A 51 1.35 17.96 -4.56
CA VAL A 51 0.92 18.11 -3.17
C VAL A 51 1.45 16.93 -2.36
N PRO A 52 1.59 17.05 -1.03
CA PRO A 52 2.09 15.97 -0.20
C PRO A 52 1.35 14.65 -0.43
N GLY A 53 2.11 13.59 -0.66
CA GLY A 53 1.57 12.25 -0.83
C GLY A 53 0.84 11.98 -2.14
N LEU A 54 0.88 12.87 -3.12
CA LEU A 54 0.30 12.62 -4.46
C LEU A 54 1.40 12.69 -5.51
N VAL A 55 1.65 11.60 -6.23
CA VAL A 55 2.64 11.55 -7.31
C VAL A 55 1.92 11.57 -8.67
N HIS A 56 2.13 12.61 -9.46
CA HIS A 56 1.54 12.81 -10.77
C HIS A 56 2.63 12.81 -11.86
N ARG A 57 3.06 11.62 -12.25
CA ARG A 57 4.11 11.42 -13.26
C ARG A 57 3.55 11.22 -14.67
N TYR A 58 2.36 10.64 -14.79
CA TYR A 58 1.72 10.30 -16.05
C TYR A 58 0.50 11.19 -16.27
N PRO A 59 0.16 11.59 -17.50
CA PRO A 59 -0.86 12.61 -17.73
C PRO A 59 -2.26 12.20 -17.26
N ASP A 60 -2.59 10.91 -17.26
CA ASP A 60 -3.94 10.38 -17.02
C ASP A 60 -4.11 9.64 -15.69
N ARG A 61 -3.02 9.49 -14.90
CA ARG A 61 -3.04 8.70 -13.67
C ARG A 61 -2.13 9.24 -12.60
N VAL A 62 -2.51 9.00 -11.36
CA VAL A 62 -1.72 9.38 -10.19
C VAL A 62 -1.55 8.21 -9.23
N LEU A 63 -0.51 8.32 -8.41
CA LEU A 63 -0.33 7.51 -7.21
C LEU A 63 -0.69 8.37 -6.00
N MET A 64 -1.62 7.91 -5.19
CA MET A 64 -2.08 8.58 -3.97
C MET A 64 -1.57 7.80 -2.75
N LEU A 65 -0.65 8.40 -2.02
CA LEU A 65 -0.11 7.84 -0.78
C LEU A 65 -1.03 8.24 0.37
N VAL A 66 -1.63 7.27 1.03
CA VAL A 66 -2.65 7.53 2.07
C VAL A 66 -2.18 7.20 3.48
N THR A 67 -1.08 6.48 3.61
CA THR A 67 -0.47 6.10 4.89
C THR A 67 1.00 5.75 4.69
N THR A 68 1.79 5.83 5.77
CA THR A 68 3.16 5.29 5.81
C THR A 68 3.23 3.92 6.51
N GLN A 69 2.10 3.40 6.98
CA GLN A 69 2.03 2.13 7.71
C GLN A 69 1.79 0.96 6.77
N CYS A 70 2.39 -0.19 7.11
CA CYS A 70 2.18 -1.47 6.44
C CYS A 70 1.88 -2.57 7.46
N ALA A 71 1.26 -3.66 7.00
CA ALA A 71 1.14 -4.89 7.78
C ALA A 71 2.50 -5.60 7.94
N SER A 72 3.43 -5.38 7.00
CA SER A 72 4.81 -5.85 7.06
C SER A 72 5.73 -4.93 6.28
N TYR A 73 6.96 -4.74 6.76
CA TYR A 73 7.96 -3.89 6.10
C TYR A 73 8.88 -4.74 5.23
N CYS A 74 8.63 -4.68 3.92
CA CYS A 74 9.40 -5.45 2.95
C CYS A 74 10.80 -4.87 2.77
N ARG A 75 11.84 -5.71 2.78
CA ARG A 75 13.24 -5.31 2.59
C ARG A 75 13.52 -4.63 1.25
N TYR A 76 12.74 -4.96 0.23
CA TYR A 76 12.84 -4.39 -1.13
C TYR A 76 11.93 -3.18 -1.35
N CYS A 77 11.40 -2.58 -0.29
CA CYS A 77 10.46 -1.46 -0.41
C CYS A 77 11.14 -0.24 -1.05
N THR A 78 10.62 0.22 -2.19
CA THR A 78 11.12 1.42 -2.88
C THR A 78 10.81 2.71 -2.14
N ARG A 79 9.90 2.65 -1.14
CA ARG A 79 9.50 3.76 -0.27
C ARG A 79 9.99 3.59 1.16
N SER A 80 11.03 2.76 1.40
CA SER A 80 11.59 2.51 2.74
C SER A 80 12.01 3.80 3.47
N ARG A 81 12.30 4.88 2.70
CA ARG A 81 12.63 6.21 3.23
C ARG A 81 11.48 6.90 3.99
N ILE A 82 10.22 6.52 3.73
CA ILE A 82 9.03 7.10 4.37
C ILE A 82 8.16 6.05 5.08
N VAL A 83 8.12 4.82 4.56
CA VAL A 83 7.28 3.76 5.10
C VAL A 83 7.80 3.29 6.47
N GLY A 84 6.91 3.27 7.46
CA GLY A 84 7.25 2.96 8.85
C GLY A 84 7.55 4.18 9.72
N ASP A 85 7.71 5.36 9.14
CA ASP A 85 7.88 6.60 9.89
C ASP A 85 6.52 7.25 10.17
N ALA A 86 6.07 7.14 11.42
CA ALA A 86 4.78 7.70 11.85
C ALA A 86 4.75 9.24 11.77
N THR A 87 5.91 9.91 11.79
CA THR A 87 5.99 11.38 11.71
C THR A 87 5.69 11.89 10.29
N GLN A 88 5.85 11.04 9.29
CA GLN A 88 5.57 11.33 7.88
C GLN A 88 4.19 10.81 7.43
N ASN A 89 3.36 10.31 8.37
CA ASN A 89 2.05 9.79 8.02
C ASN A 89 1.10 10.91 7.60
N PHE A 90 0.24 10.62 6.63
CA PHE A 90 -0.70 11.59 6.06
C PHE A 90 -1.90 11.79 6.99
N ASN A 91 -2.28 13.04 7.15
CA ASN A 91 -3.43 13.44 7.94
C ASN A 91 -4.61 13.88 7.05
N ARG A 92 -5.75 14.20 7.66
CA ARG A 92 -6.97 14.60 6.94
C ARG A 92 -6.76 15.82 6.03
N LYS A 93 -5.94 16.79 6.44
CA LYS A 93 -5.68 18.01 5.64
C LYS A 93 -4.91 17.66 4.36
N GLU A 94 -3.97 16.72 4.45
CA GLU A 94 -3.21 16.27 3.28
C GLU A 94 -4.08 15.44 2.35
N HIS A 95 -4.92 14.56 2.86
CA HIS A 95 -5.90 13.83 2.04
C HIS A 95 -6.86 14.78 1.31
N GLU A 96 -7.34 15.85 1.97
CA GLU A 96 -8.19 16.84 1.32
C GLU A 96 -7.43 17.64 0.24
N ALA A 97 -6.16 17.98 0.48
CA ALA A 97 -5.32 18.63 -0.54
C ALA A 97 -5.10 17.74 -1.77
N GLN A 98 -4.95 16.41 -1.57
CA GLN A 98 -4.86 15.44 -2.67
C GLN A 98 -6.16 15.40 -3.48
N LEU A 99 -7.32 15.30 -2.82
CA LEU A 99 -8.63 15.31 -3.47
C LEU A 99 -8.89 16.62 -4.22
N GLU A 100 -8.54 17.76 -3.62
CA GLU A 100 -8.71 19.08 -4.25
C GLU A 100 -7.83 19.22 -5.50
N TYR A 101 -6.60 18.72 -5.46
CA TYR A 101 -5.76 18.65 -6.65
C TYR A 101 -6.41 17.82 -7.76
N LEU A 102 -6.97 16.66 -7.42
CA LEU A 102 -7.64 15.80 -8.39
C LEU A 102 -8.87 16.47 -8.99
N ARG A 103 -9.70 17.17 -8.20
CA ARG A 103 -10.88 17.92 -8.68
C ARG A 103 -10.50 18.95 -9.75
N ARG A 104 -9.32 19.57 -9.62
CA ARG A 104 -8.80 20.57 -10.57
C ARG A 104 -8.03 19.99 -11.75
N THR A 105 -7.86 18.68 -11.80
CA THR A 105 -7.01 18.01 -12.80
C THR A 105 -7.83 17.00 -13.62
N PRO A 106 -8.73 17.46 -14.52
CA PRO A 106 -9.70 16.61 -15.19
C PRO A 106 -9.11 15.57 -16.15
N GLN A 107 -7.84 15.70 -16.53
CA GLN A 107 -7.14 14.71 -17.32
C GLN A 107 -6.78 13.43 -16.54
N VAL A 108 -6.78 13.49 -15.21
CA VAL A 108 -6.53 12.30 -14.36
C VAL A 108 -7.83 11.50 -14.25
N ARG A 109 -7.82 10.28 -14.75
CA ARG A 109 -8.95 9.34 -14.71
C ARG A 109 -8.69 8.11 -13.85
N ASP A 110 -7.44 7.86 -13.48
CA ASP A 110 -6.99 6.64 -12.79
C ASP A 110 -6.18 7.00 -11.54
N VAL A 111 -6.62 6.52 -10.38
CA VAL A 111 -5.96 6.73 -9.10
C VAL A 111 -5.54 5.40 -8.50
N LEU A 112 -4.24 5.23 -8.29
CA LEU A 112 -3.67 4.10 -7.54
C LEU A 112 -3.45 4.52 -6.08
N ILE A 113 -4.23 3.99 -5.16
CA ILE A 113 -4.06 4.14 -3.72
C ILE A 113 -2.92 3.24 -3.26
N SER A 114 -1.95 3.81 -2.55
CA SER A 114 -0.77 3.12 -2.04
C SER A 114 -0.15 3.90 -0.85
N GLY A 115 1.18 3.89 -0.75
CA GLY A 115 1.94 4.54 0.31
C GLY A 115 2.76 3.50 1.06
N GLY A 116 2.40 3.26 2.34
CA GLY A 116 2.54 1.98 2.99
C GLY A 116 1.49 1.04 2.38
N ASP A 117 0.52 0.62 3.14
CA ASP A 117 -0.58 -0.19 2.61
C ASP A 117 -1.94 0.37 3.06
N GLY A 118 -2.74 0.88 2.11
CA GLY A 118 -4.01 1.55 2.39
C GLY A 118 -5.02 0.70 3.16
N LEU A 119 -4.97 -0.63 3.00
CA LEU A 119 -5.86 -1.53 3.73
C LEU A 119 -5.53 -1.66 5.23
N THR A 120 -4.41 -1.07 5.69
CA THR A 120 -4.09 -0.96 7.13
C THR A 120 -4.83 0.19 7.82
N LEU A 121 -5.37 1.14 7.06
CA LEU A 121 -6.13 2.26 7.61
C LEU A 121 -7.39 1.80 8.34
N ALA A 122 -7.82 2.59 9.33
CA ALA A 122 -9.12 2.40 9.94
C ALA A 122 -10.24 2.48 8.88
N PRO A 123 -11.26 1.59 8.91
CA PRO A 123 -12.29 1.50 7.86
C PRO A 123 -12.92 2.84 7.52
N LYS A 124 -13.34 3.61 8.53
CA LYS A 124 -13.97 4.93 8.34
C LYS A 124 -13.09 5.96 7.63
N LEU A 125 -11.77 5.93 7.89
CA LEU A 125 -10.84 6.83 7.22
C LEU A 125 -10.65 6.40 5.76
N PHE A 126 -10.45 5.11 5.53
CA PHE A 126 -10.29 4.57 4.18
C PHE A 126 -11.55 4.82 3.33
N GLU A 127 -12.72 4.56 3.91
CA GLU A 127 -14.01 4.86 3.29
C GLU A 127 -14.15 6.33 2.90
N SER A 128 -13.73 7.26 3.78
CA SER A 128 -13.81 8.69 3.46
C SER A 128 -12.96 9.09 2.25
N ILE A 129 -11.81 8.43 2.05
CA ILE A 129 -10.94 8.63 0.89
C ILE A 129 -11.62 8.09 -0.38
N LEU A 130 -12.16 6.87 -0.33
CA LEU A 130 -12.87 6.26 -1.46
C LEU A 130 -14.08 7.10 -1.89
N ARG A 131 -14.86 7.56 -0.93
CA ARG A 131 -16.00 8.45 -1.18
C ARG A 131 -15.55 9.73 -1.86
N GLY A 132 -14.53 10.40 -1.31
CA GLY A 132 -13.99 11.63 -1.89
C GLY A 132 -13.49 11.44 -3.33
N LEU A 133 -12.92 10.29 -3.66
CA LEU A 133 -12.53 9.96 -5.04
C LEU A 133 -13.74 9.71 -5.94
N ARG A 134 -14.78 9.02 -5.47
CA ARG A 134 -16.01 8.76 -6.25
C ARG A 134 -16.88 9.99 -6.49
N GLU A 135 -16.74 11.01 -5.65
CA GLU A 135 -17.38 12.31 -5.86
C GLU A 135 -16.75 13.13 -7.00
N ILE A 136 -15.59 12.72 -7.53
CA ILE A 136 -14.89 13.39 -8.63
C ILE A 136 -15.31 12.72 -9.94
N PRO A 137 -16.11 13.39 -10.81
CA PRO A 137 -16.78 12.74 -11.96
C PRO A 137 -15.82 12.12 -12.99
N HIS A 138 -14.62 12.66 -13.16
CA HIS A 138 -13.64 12.19 -14.15
C HIS A 138 -12.72 11.07 -13.62
N ILE A 139 -12.83 10.71 -12.34
CA ILE A 139 -12.10 9.54 -11.80
C ILE A 139 -12.92 8.29 -12.15
N GLU A 140 -12.46 7.58 -13.17
CA GLU A 140 -13.10 6.37 -13.66
C GLU A 140 -12.59 5.12 -12.96
N ILE A 141 -11.29 5.05 -12.69
CA ILE A 141 -10.59 3.88 -12.18
C ILE A 141 -9.98 4.19 -10.81
N ILE A 142 -10.35 3.41 -9.80
CA ILE A 142 -9.68 3.39 -8.50
C ILE A 142 -9.02 2.03 -8.33
N ARG A 143 -7.72 2.05 -8.05
CA ARG A 143 -6.93 0.85 -7.79
C ARG A 143 -6.32 0.93 -6.39
N ILE A 144 -6.25 -0.19 -5.70
CA ILE A 144 -5.59 -0.33 -4.40
C ILE A 144 -4.42 -1.29 -4.58
N GLY A 145 -3.20 -0.82 -4.33
CA GLY A 145 -2.03 -1.69 -4.26
C GLY A 145 -1.85 -2.20 -2.84
N SER A 146 -1.90 -3.53 -2.63
CA SER A 146 -1.87 -4.08 -1.28
C SER A 146 -1.14 -5.42 -1.19
N ARG A 147 -0.50 -5.65 -0.05
CA ARG A 147 -0.03 -6.95 0.43
C ARG A 147 -0.73 -7.39 1.74
N VAL A 148 -1.72 -6.63 2.20
CA VAL A 148 -2.50 -7.00 3.41
C VAL A 148 -3.11 -8.39 3.28
N PRO A 149 -3.73 -8.81 2.16
CA PRO A 149 -4.25 -10.18 2.05
C PRO A 149 -3.19 -11.26 2.25
N VAL A 150 -1.93 -10.95 1.92
CA VAL A 150 -0.79 -11.87 2.07
C VAL A 150 -0.28 -11.91 3.51
N PHE A 151 -0.09 -10.75 4.15
CA PHE A 151 0.52 -10.65 5.47
C PHE A 151 -0.48 -10.68 6.62
N LEU A 152 -1.69 -10.21 6.38
CA LEU A 152 -2.75 -10.08 7.38
C LEU A 152 -4.12 -10.46 6.77
N PRO A 153 -4.30 -11.70 6.30
CA PRO A 153 -5.54 -12.14 5.63
C PRO A 153 -6.79 -11.92 6.49
N GLN A 154 -6.66 -11.94 7.82
CA GLN A 154 -7.76 -11.69 8.77
C GLN A 154 -8.34 -10.28 8.67
N ARG A 155 -7.59 -9.32 8.09
CA ARG A 155 -8.06 -7.96 7.85
C ARG A 155 -9.08 -7.89 6.71
N ILE A 156 -9.10 -8.90 5.86
CA ILE A 156 -10.08 -9.01 4.77
C ILE A 156 -11.30 -9.73 5.33
N ASP A 157 -12.13 -8.99 6.02
CA ASP A 157 -13.37 -9.44 6.62
C ASP A 157 -14.59 -8.99 5.80
N ASP A 158 -15.76 -9.48 6.17
CA ASP A 158 -17.01 -9.21 5.44
C ASP A 158 -17.41 -7.71 5.55
N GLU A 159 -17.03 -7.02 6.64
CA GLU A 159 -17.29 -5.59 6.81
C GLU A 159 -16.46 -4.75 5.83
N LEU A 160 -15.17 -5.07 5.69
CA LEU A 160 -14.30 -4.41 4.71
C LEU A 160 -14.80 -4.67 3.29
N CYS A 161 -15.13 -5.92 2.94
CA CYS A 161 -15.60 -6.27 1.60
C CYS A 161 -16.90 -5.54 1.27
N ALA A 162 -17.89 -5.56 2.16
CA ALA A 162 -19.16 -4.85 1.97
C ALA A 162 -18.98 -3.32 1.85
N MET A 163 -17.99 -2.75 2.54
CA MET A 163 -17.65 -1.35 2.37
C MET A 163 -17.04 -1.09 0.99
N LEU A 164 -16.10 -1.92 0.54
CA LEU A 164 -15.43 -1.76 -0.75
C LEU A 164 -16.39 -1.91 -1.93
N GLU A 165 -17.37 -2.82 -1.85
CA GLU A 165 -18.40 -3.02 -2.87
C GLU A 165 -19.18 -1.74 -3.22
N GLN A 166 -19.35 -0.84 -2.27
CA GLN A 166 -20.09 0.42 -2.48
C GLN A 166 -19.35 1.39 -3.41
N TYR A 167 -18.05 1.15 -3.67
CA TYR A 167 -17.18 2.06 -4.43
C TYR A 167 -16.74 1.50 -5.77
N HIS A 168 -17.46 0.51 -6.32
CA HIS A 168 -17.17 -0.03 -7.66
C HIS A 168 -17.32 1.00 -8.79
N PRO A 169 -16.56 0.86 -9.90
CA PRO A 169 -15.56 -0.16 -10.19
C PRO A 169 -14.23 0.08 -9.44
N LEU A 170 -13.81 -0.91 -8.65
CA LEU A 170 -12.61 -0.85 -7.81
C LEU A 170 -11.74 -2.07 -8.07
N TRP A 171 -10.43 -1.87 -8.17
CA TRP A 171 -9.46 -2.90 -8.48
C TRP A 171 -8.48 -3.05 -7.32
N ILE A 172 -8.20 -4.28 -6.90
CA ILE A 172 -7.18 -4.57 -5.91
C ILE A 172 -6.02 -5.28 -6.60
N ASN A 173 -4.86 -4.64 -6.59
CA ASN A 173 -3.61 -5.17 -7.13
C ASN A 173 -2.84 -5.87 -6.01
N LEU A 174 -2.86 -7.19 -6.00
CA LEU A 174 -2.15 -8.00 -5.02
C LEU A 174 -0.73 -8.30 -5.49
N HIS A 175 0.21 -8.31 -4.55
CA HIS A 175 1.60 -8.61 -4.83
C HIS A 175 2.04 -9.86 -4.06
N PHE A 176 2.35 -10.91 -4.79
CA PHE A 176 2.92 -12.16 -4.30
C PHE A 176 4.35 -12.32 -4.85
N ASN A 177 5.28 -12.73 -4.02
CA ASN A 177 6.67 -12.97 -4.41
C ASN A 177 7.04 -14.46 -4.43
N HIS A 178 6.32 -15.29 -3.67
CA HIS A 178 6.65 -16.71 -3.56
C HIS A 178 5.38 -17.56 -3.37
N PRO A 179 5.33 -18.80 -3.93
CA PRO A 179 4.18 -19.68 -3.75
C PRO A 179 3.83 -20.01 -2.29
N ASN A 180 4.79 -19.99 -1.38
CA ASN A 180 4.55 -20.21 0.06
C ASN A 180 3.70 -19.11 0.72
N GLU A 181 3.46 -18.01 0.05
CA GLU A 181 2.54 -16.94 0.48
C GLU A 181 1.07 -17.32 0.24
N ILE A 182 0.82 -18.25 -0.67
CA ILE A 182 -0.53 -18.72 -1.02
C ILE A 182 -0.93 -19.80 -0.02
N THR A 183 -1.43 -19.39 1.13
CA THR A 183 -1.95 -20.29 2.16
C THR A 183 -3.47 -20.41 2.03
N PRO A 184 -4.11 -21.40 2.69
CA PRO A 184 -5.58 -21.48 2.71
C PRO A 184 -6.27 -20.23 3.25
N GLU A 185 -5.64 -19.53 4.21
CA GLU A 185 -6.13 -18.26 4.78
C GLU A 185 -6.09 -17.15 3.74
N VAL A 186 -4.98 -17.03 3.02
CA VAL A 186 -4.80 -16.07 1.94
C VAL A 186 -5.78 -16.32 0.80
N SER A 187 -5.94 -17.59 0.38
CA SER A 187 -6.90 -17.95 -0.65
C SER A 187 -8.32 -17.53 -0.27
N ARG A 188 -8.76 -17.86 0.95
CA ARG A 188 -10.08 -17.42 1.46
C ARG A 188 -10.25 -15.90 1.50
N ALA A 189 -9.19 -15.16 1.81
CA ALA A 189 -9.23 -13.69 1.83
C ALA A 189 -9.32 -13.09 0.42
N VAL A 190 -8.75 -13.75 -0.58
CA VAL A 190 -8.81 -13.31 -1.99
C VAL A 190 -10.14 -13.71 -2.64
N ASP A 191 -10.74 -14.80 -2.21
CA ASP A 191 -12.01 -15.31 -2.75
C ASP A 191 -13.25 -14.53 -2.24
N ARG A 192 -13.09 -13.71 -1.18
CA ARG A 192 -14.13 -12.79 -0.66
C ARG A 192 -14.36 -11.58 -1.56
#